data_67c6d33e066479d76054ef4d8dfe7574
#
_entry.id   67c6d33e066479d76054ef4d8dfe7574
#
_cell.length_a   1.000
_cell.length_b   1.000
_cell.length_c   1.000
_cell.angle_alpha   90.00
_cell.angle_beta   90.00
_cell.angle_gamma   90.00
#
_symmetry.space_group_name_H-M   'P 1'
#
loop_
_entity.id
_entity.type
_entity.pdbx_description
1 polymer ?
#
loop_
_entity_poly.entity_id
_entity_poly.type
_entity_poly.pdbx_seq_one_letter_code
_entity_poly.pdbx_strand_id
1 'polypeptide(L)'
;SSYSVNRLTGYLSSLGHKTPKASVSDYVAWFEDAYFLFTVRIFDASVARSNTNPKKVYCVDHALIRSVASGILVNNGHLLENLVFTSLRRLHPEIYYYRTRKGREVDFVVLRSDRTRCLVQVCESMADPQTRKREVAALDEAMAELGIESGTLVTRTEGGRIATGSGTI
;
A
#
# COMPACT_ATOMS: atom_id res chain seq x y z
N SER A 1 4.41 -4.36 0.57
CA SER A 1 5.68 -3.74 1.00
C SER A 1 6.19 -2.74 -0.04
N SER A 2 6.81 -1.64 0.42
CA SER A 2 7.37 -0.62 -0.46
C SER A 2 8.70 -1.05 -1.07
N TYR A 3 8.97 -0.66 -2.31
CA TYR A 3 10.23 -0.91 -3.01
C TYR A 3 10.79 0.38 -3.62
N SER A 4 12.09 0.36 -3.89
CA SER A 4 12.73 1.31 -4.79
C SER A 4 13.62 0.55 -5.78
N VAL A 5 13.88 1.14 -6.95
CA VAL A 5 14.78 0.55 -7.95
C VAL A 5 16.16 0.25 -7.34
N ASN A 6 16.68 1.18 -6.51
CA ASN A 6 17.96 0.96 -5.81
C ASN A 6 17.95 -0.29 -4.93
N ARG A 7 16.86 -0.51 -4.20
CA ARG A 7 16.71 -1.65 -3.30
C ARG A 7 16.58 -2.97 -4.07
N LEU A 8 15.82 -2.98 -5.18
CA LEU A 8 15.72 -4.12 -6.08
C LEU A 8 17.06 -4.45 -6.73
N THR A 9 17.78 -3.45 -7.23
CA THR A 9 19.12 -3.62 -7.83
C THR A 9 20.09 -4.20 -6.79
N GLY A 10 20.08 -3.68 -5.55
CA GLY A 10 20.90 -4.21 -4.44
C GLY A 10 20.56 -5.66 -4.11
N TYR A 11 19.28 -6.01 -4.08
CA TYR A 11 18.83 -7.38 -3.85
C TYR A 11 19.30 -8.33 -4.96
N LEU A 12 19.11 -7.95 -6.24
CA LEU A 12 19.60 -8.74 -7.37
C LEU A 12 21.11 -8.95 -7.32
N SER A 13 21.86 -7.91 -6.94
CA SER A 13 23.31 -8.01 -6.76
C SER A 13 23.69 -8.98 -5.65
N SER A 14 22.94 -9.02 -4.55
CA SER A 14 23.20 -9.97 -3.45
C SER A 14 22.93 -11.43 -3.84
N LEU A 15 22.10 -11.64 -4.87
CA LEU A 15 21.86 -12.96 -5.48
C LEU A 15 22.86 -13.31 -6.60
N GLY A 16 23.86 -12.48 -6.82
CA GLY A 16 24.87 -12.67 -7.87
C GLY A 16 24.51 -12.10 -9.24
N HIS A 17 23.34 -11.45 -9.38
CA HIS A 17 22.87 -10.86 -10.64
C HIS A 17 23.24 -9.37 -10.70
N LYS A 18 24.32 -9.03 -11.42
CA LYS A 18 24.70 -7.62 -11.68
C LYS A 18 23.80 -7.03 -12.77
N THR A 19 22.70 -6.42 -12.35
CA THR A 19 21.72 -5.81 -13.26
C THR A 19 21.76 -4.29 -13.14
N PRO A 20 21.92 -3.53 -14.26
CA PRO A 20 21.86 -2.07 -14.24
C PRO A 20 20.51 -1.56 -13.73
N LYS A 21 20.53 -0.41 -13.04
CA LYS A 21 19.28 0.23 -12.53
C LYS A 21 18.27 0.52 -13.62
N ALA A 22 18.75 0.94 -14.81
CA ALA A 22 17.88 1.17 -15.97
C ALA A 22 17.10 -0.10 -16.33
N SER A 23 17.78 -1.23 -16.48
CA SER A 23 17.13 -2.52 -16.79
C SER A 23 16.12 -2.95 -15.73
N VAL A 24 16.42 -2.72 -14.44
CA VAL A 24 15.44 -3.01 -13.36
C VAL A 24 14.19 -2.13 -13.50
N SER A 25 14.37 -0.84 -13.85
CA SER A 25 13.24 0.06 -14.13
C SER A 25 12.42 -0.39 -15.33
N ASP A 26 13.08 -0.81 -16.40
CA ASP A 26 12.43 -1.29 -17.62
C ASP A 26 11.63 -2.58 -17.34
N TYR A 27 12.17 -3.51 -16.56
CA TYR A 27 11.46 -4.73 -16.16
C TYR A 27 10.19 -4.42 -15.36
N VAL A 28 10.27 -3.48 -14.42
CA VAL A 28 9.09 -3.05 -13.67
C VAL A 28 8.05 -2.43 -14.60
N ALA A 29 8.46 -1.57 -15.53
CA ALA A 29 7.57 -0.95 -16.51
C ALA A 29 6.89 -2.00 -17.41
N TRP A 30 7.64 -2.99 -17.91
CA TRP A 30 7.07 -4.08 -18.73
C TRP A 30 6.05 -4.91 -17.96
N PHE A 31 6.28 -5.18 -16.67
CA PHE A 31 5.31 -5.87 -15.83
C PHE A 31 4.07 -5.01 -15.57
N GLU A 32 4.20 -3.69 -15.45
CA GLU A 32 3.06 -2.77 -15.35
C GLU A 32 2.27 -2.74 -16.66
N ASP A 33 2.95 -2.63 -17.82
CA ASP A 33 2.33 -2.63 -19.15
C ASP A 33 1.59 -3.94 -19.44
N ALA A 34 2.11 -5.07 -18.96
CA ALA A 34 1.47 -6.37 -19.06
C ALA A 34 0.33 -6.59 -18.05
N TYR A 35 0.01 -5.59 -17.23
CA TYR A 35 -0.95 -5.70 -16.12
C TYR A 35 -0.65 -6.83 -15.13
N PHE A 36 0.61 -7.26 -15.04
CA PHE A 36 1.03 -8.29 -14.12
C PHE A 36 1.18 -7.77 -12.70
N LEU A 37 1.68 -6.54 -12.57
CA LEU A 37 1.77 -5.82 -11.32
C LEU A 37 1.34 -4.35 -11.48
N PHE A 38 1.13 -3.71 -10.34
CA PHE A 38 0.80 -2.28 -10.25
C PHE A 38 1.73 -1.62 -9.26
N THR A 39 2.21 -0.42 -9.58
CA THR A 39 2.94 0.40 -8.63
C THR A 39 2.05 1.50 -8.06
N VAL A 40 2.11 1.68 -6.75
CA VAL A 40 1.36 2.70 -6.02
C VAL A 40 2.34 3.70 -5.42
N ARG A 41 2.16 4.97 -5.75
CA ARG A 41 3.00 6.08 -5.28
C ARG A 41 2.49 6.64 -3.96
N ILE A 42 3.34 7.40 -3.29
CA ILE A 42 2.91 8.18 -2.13
C ILE A 42 1.98 9.33 -2.57
N PHE A 43 0.95 9.58 -1.79
CA PHE A 43 0.10 10.77 -1.93
C PHE A 43 0.87 11.98 -1.37
N ASP A 44 1.32 12.85 -2.25
CA ASP A 44 2.06 14.07 -1.90
C ASP A 44 1.66 15.20 -2.85
N ALA A 45 1.57 16.43 -2.31
CA ALA A 45 1.29 17.61 -3.12
C ALA A 45 2.39 17.90 -4.15
N SER A 46 3.61 17.44 -3.90
CA SER A 46 4.74 17.55 -4.84
C SER A 46 4.82 16.30 -5.72
N VAL A 47 4.58 16.48 -7.02
CA VAL A 47 4.75 15.41 -8.02
C VAL A 47 6.19 14.85 -8.02
N ALA A 48 7.19 15.71 -7.85
CA ALA A 48 8.58 15.28 -7.76
C ALA A 48 8.81 14.33 -6.57
N ARG A 49 8.30 14.68 -5.38
CA ARG A 49 8.39 13.82 -4.19
C ARG A 49 7.60 12.53 -4.37
N SER A 50 6.41 12.59 -4.96
CA SER A 50 5.61 11.41 -5.28
C SER A 50 6.35 10.42 -6.18
N ASN A 51 7.13 10.92 -7.15
CA ASN A 51 7.88 10.08 -8.09
C ASN A 51 9.18 9.52 -7.51
N THR A 52 9.86 10.24 -6.61
CA THR A 52 11.16 9.84 -6.05
C THR A 52 11.05 8.95 -4.82
N ASN A 53 9.92 9.00 -4.10
CA ASN A 53 9.68 8.13 -2.95
C ASN A 53 9.53 6.66 -3.37
N PRO A 54 9.85 5.71 -2.47
CA PRO A 54 9.58 4.30 -2.69
C PRO A 54 8.12 4.07 -3.06
N LYS A 55 7.89 3.15 -4.00
CA LYS A 55 6.54 2.76 -4.42
C LYS A 55 6.14 1.46 -3.72
N LYS A 56 4.86 1.27 -3.48
CA LYS A 56 4.31 -0.05 -3.14
C LYS A 56 4.05 -0.83 -4.43
N VAL A 57 4.16 -2.16 -4.37
CA VAL A 57 3.87 -3.07 -5.50
C VAL A 57 2.78 -4.03 -5.11
N TYR A 58 1.82 -4.17 -6.00
CA TYR A 58 0.73 -5.13 -5.89
C TYR A 58 0.64 -5.97 -7.15
N CYS A 59 0.28 -7.24 -7.00
CA CYS A 59 0.11 -8.15 -8.12
C CYS A 59 -1.37 -8.18 -8.54
N VAL A 60 -1.62 -8.39 -9.84
CA VAL A 60 -2.99 -8.52 -10.37
C VAL A 60 -3.76 -9.67 -9.71
N ASP A 61 -3.06 -10.75 -9.37
CA ASP A 61 -3.62 -11.92 -8.71
C ASP A 61 -2.70 -12.41 -7.59
N HIS A 62 -3.24 -12.58 -6.39
CA HIS A 62 -2.50 -13.11 -5.25
C HIS A 62 -2.11 -14.58 -5.40
N ALA A 63 -2.79 -15.35 -6.27
CA ALA A 63 -2.39 -16.72 -6.60
C ALA A 63 -1.02 -16.75 -7.31
N LEU A 64 -0.73 -15.75 -8.14
CA LEU A 64 0.59 -15.59 -8.77
C LEU A 64 1.68 -15.35 -7.72
N ILE A 65 1.40 -14.51 -6.70
CA ILE A 65 2.34 -14.28 -5.60
C ILE A 65 2.66 -15.62 -4.91
N ARG A 66 1.65 -16.43 -4.62
CA ARG A 66 1.82 -17.72 -3.95
C ARG A 66 2.59 -18.73 -4.80
N SER A 67 2.35 -18.75 -6.11
CA SER A 67 3.02 -19.70 -7.03
C SER A 67 4.51 -19.39 -7.20
N VAL A 68 4.87 -18.10 -7.24
CA VAL A 68 6.27 -17.65 -7.39
C VAL A 68 7.02 -17.67 -6.05
N ALA A 69 6.32 -17.36 -4.95
CA ALA A 69 6.89 -17.33 -3.60
C ALA A 69 6.93 -18.71 -2.91
N SER A 70 6.86 -19.79 -3.67
CA SER A 70 6.88 -21.16 -3.14
C SER A 70 8.11 -21.40 -2.27
N GLY A 71 7.89 -21.69 -0.97
CA GLY A 71 8.94 -21.91 0.01
C GLY A 71 9.37 -20.66 0.81
N ILE A 72 8.90 -19.48 0.47
CA ILE A 72 9.07 -18.27 1.27
C ILE A 72 7.81 -18.07 2.11
N LEU A 73 7.97 -17.68 3.39
CA LEU A 73 6.85 -17.36 4.27
C LEU A 73 5.99 -16.26 3.66
N VAL A 74 4.83 -16.65 3.13
CA VAL A 74 3.86 -15.70 2.58
C VAL A 74 3.18 -15.02 3.77
N ASN A 75 3.41 -13.73 3.92
CA ASN A 75 2.77 -12.93 4.97
C ASN A 75 1.28 -12.72 4.61
N ASN A 76 0.37 -13.27 5.41
CA ASN A 76 -1.07 -13.17 5.19
C ASN A 76 -1.57 -11.71 5.16
N GLY A 77 -0.98 -10.83 5.96
CA GLY A 77 -1.30 -9.40 5.93
C GLY A 77 -1.03 -8.77 4.55
N HIS A 78 0.07 -9.12 3.89
CA HIS A 78 0.35 -8.66 2.53
C HIS A 78 -0.61 -9.25 1.48
N LEU A 79 -1.08 -10.48 1.67
CA LEU A 79 -2.09 -11.07 0.78
C LEU A 79 -3.44 -10.36 0.92
N LEU A 80 -3.85 -10.05 2.16
CA LEU A 80 -5.08 -9.29 2.42
C LEU A 80 -4.97 -7.87 1.85
N GLU A 81 -3.83 -7.20 2.05
CA GLU A 81 -3.56 -5.87 1.49
C GLU A 81 -3.63 -5.90 -0.06
N ASN A 82 -3.05 -6.93 -0.70
CA ASN A 82 -3.12 -7.10 -2.15
C ASN A 82 -4.56 -7.36 -2.64
N LEU A 83 -5.34 -8.14 -1.91
CA LEU A 83 -6.76 -8.39 -2.22
C LEU A 83 -7.58 -7.09 -2.14
N VAL A 84 -7.37 -6.30 -1.09
CA VAL A 84 -8.02 -4.99 -0.93
C VAL A 84 -7.62 -4.06 -2.06
N PHE A 85 -6.31 -3.99 -2.39
CA PHE A 85 -5.83 -3.19 -3.52
C PHE A 85 -6.53 -3.56 -4.82
N THR A 86 -6.56 -4.84 -5.19
CA THR A 86 -7.17 -5.29 -6.46
C THR A 86 -8.68 -5.01 -6.49
N SER A 87 -9.36 -5.07 -5.34
CA SER A 87 -10.77 -4.71 -5.22
C SER A 87 -11.00 -3.20 -5.41
N LEU A 88 -10.18 -2.37 -4.78
CA LEU A 88 -10.22 -0.91 -4.94
C LEU A 88 -9.89 -0.49 -6.38
N ARG A 89 -8.90 -1.14 -6.99
CA ARG A 89 -8.41 -0.81 -8.35
C ARG A 89 -9.46 -1.05 -9.44
N ARG A 90 -10.38 -1.99 -9.23
CA ARG A 90 -11.53 -2.23 -10.14
C ARG A 90 -12.50 -1.07 -10.18
N LEU A 91 -12.61 -0.32 -9.09
CA LEU A 91 -13.57 0.77 -8.93
C LEU A 91 -12.93 2.15 -9.09
N HIS A 92 -11.64 2.27 -8.79
CA HIS A 92 -10.95 3.55 -8.71
C HIS A 92 -9.59 3.47 -9.40
N PRO A 93 -9.33 4.31 -10.41
CA PRO A 93 -8.06 4.33 -11.13
C PRO A 93 -6.93 5.01 -10.34
N GLU A 94 -7.27 5.91 -9.42
CA GLU A 94 -6.29 6.71 -8.69
C GLU A 94 -6.19 6.26 -7.24
N ILE A 95 -5.15 5.47 -6.96
CA ILE A 95 -4.84 4.93 -5.63
C ILE A 95 -3.40 5.29 -5.29
N TYR A 96 -3.21 5.78 -4.08
CA TYR A 96 -1.93 6.16 -3.51
C TYR A 96 -1.80 5.54 -2.13
N TYR A 97 -0.59 5.52 -1.54
CA TYR A 97 -0.41 5.32 -0.10
C TYR A 97 -0.06 6.66 0.56
N TYR A 98 -0.21 6.75 1.86
CA TYR A 98 0.09 7.98 2.58
C TYR A 98 1.08 7.72 3.72
N ARG A 99 1.93 8.70 3.99
CA ARG A 99 2.78 8.70 5.16
C ARG A 99 2.56 10.00 5.92
N THR A 100 2.11 9.89 7.17
CA THR A 100 1.86 11.03 8.06
C THR A 100 3.16 11.76 8.39
N ARG A 101 3.05 12.97 8.87
CA ARG A 101 4.20 13.78 9.32
C ARG A 101 4.98 13.09 10.45
N LYS A 102 4.34 12.26 11.27
CA LYS A 102 4.99 11.45 12.31
C LYS A 102 5.55 10.12 11.78
N GLY A 103 5.49 9.89 10.46
CA GLY A 103 6.08 8.72 9.80
C GLY A 103 5.21 7.46 9.81
N ARG A 104 3.94 7.54 10.25
CA ARG A 104 3.00 6.42 10.16
C ARG A 104 2.53 6.26 8.72
N GLU A 105 2.33 5.02 8.30
CA GLU A 105 1.89 4.72 6.93
C GLU A 105 0.41 4.33 6.93
N VAL A 106 -0.35 4.87 5.99
CA VAL A 106 -1.71 4.44 5.64
C VAL A 106 -1.65 3.77 4.27
N ASP A 107 -2.24 2.58 4.16
CA ASP A 107 -2.08 1.72 3.00
C ASP A 107 -2.64 2.33 1.73
N PHE A 108 -3.82 2.94 1.80
CA PHE A 108 -4.44 3.52 0.62
C PHE A 108 -5.12 4.87 0.88
N VAL A 109 -4.84 5.80 -0.02
CA VAL A 109 -5.62 7.01 -0.28
C VAL A 109 -6.24 6.83 -1.65
N VAL A 110 -7.55 6.70 -1.70
CA VAL A 110 -8.30 6.50 -2.93
C VAL A 110 -8.93 7.82 -3.34
N LEU A 111 -8.64 8.27 -4.55
CA LEU A 111 -9.34 9.41 -5.16
C LEU A 111 -10.55 8.89 -5.93
N ARG A 112 -11.73 9.35 -5.54
CA ARG A 112 -12.99 9.03 -6.22
C ARG A 112 -13.20 9.96 -7.41
N SER A 113 -14.14 9.60 -8.29
CA SER A 113 -14.48 10.39 -9.48
C SER A 113 -14.98 11.80 -9.15
N ASP A 114 -15.61 12.00 -8.00
CA ASP A 114 -16.03 13.29 -7.46
C ASP A 114 -14.89 14.08 -6.77
N ARG A 115 -13.66 13.58 -6.86
CA ARG A 115 -12.46 14.10 -6.22
C ARG A 115 -12.44 14.01 -4.69
N THR A 116 -13.42 13.36 -4.08
CA THR A 116 -13.35 13.04 -2.66
C THR A 116 -12.26 12.01 -2.39
N ARG A 117 -11.70 12.05 -1.19
CA ARG A 117 -10.64 11.14 -0.74
C ARG A 117 -11.19 10.15 0.26
N CYS A 118 -10.80 8.89 0.13
CA CYS A 118 -11.12 7.84 1.06
C CYS A 118 -9.83 7.23 1.60
N LEU A 119 -9.72 7.08 2.91
CA LEU A 119 -8.60 6.43 3.57
C LEU A 119 -8.95 4.98 3.89
N VAL A 120 -8.06 4.07 3.50
CA VAL A 120 -8.21 2.64 3.78
C VAL A 120 -6.91 2.10 4.37
N GLN A 121 -7.01 1.48 5.53
CA GLN A 121 -5.95 0.74 6.18
C GLN A 121 -6.31 -0.73 6.19
N VAL A 122 -5.33 -1.62 6.10
CA VAL A 122 -5.54 -3.06 6.08
C VAL A 122 -4.76 -3.72 7.21
N CYS A 123 -5.44 -4.51 8.01
CA CYS A 123 -4.84 -5.25 9.10
C CYS A 123 -5.43 -6.66 9.16
N GLU A 124 -4.60 -7.69 9.32
CA GLU A 124 -5.07 -9.07 9.41
C GLU A 124 -6.05 -9.25 10.57
N SER A 125 -5.73 -8.71 11.75
CA SER A 125 -6.54 -8.75 12.94
C SER A 125 -6.24 -7.59 13.89
N MET A 126 -7.24 -7.15 14.59
CA MET A 126 -7.20 -6.11 15.63
C MET A 126 -7.20 -6.71 17.05
N ALA A 127 -7.09 -8.01 17.19
CA ALA A 127 -7.11 -8.69 18.48
C ALA A 127 -5.95 -8.28 19.40
N ASP A 128 -4.77 -8.02 18.82
CA ASP A 128 -3.65 -7.49 19.59
C ASP A 128 -3.82 -5.98 19.86
N PRO A 129 -3.84 -5.55 21.15
CA PRO A 129 -4.05 -4.14 21.51
C PRO A 129 -3.00 -3.18 20.93
N GLN A 130 -1.74 -3.62 20.80
CA GLN A 130 -0.68 -2.79 20.26
C GLN A 130 -0.86 -2.57 18.75
N THR A 131 -1.20 -3.61 18.03
CA THR A 131 -1.55 -3.54 16.60
C THR A 131 -2.76 -2.63 16.42
N ARG A 132 -3.84 -2.84 17.18
CA ARG A 132 -5.03 -1.99 17.14
C ARG A 132 -4.69 -0.52 17.34
N LYS A 133 -3.92 -0.21 18.39
CA LYS A 133 -3.50 1.17 18.69
C LYS A 133 -2.69 1.80 17.55
N ARG A 134 -1.79 1.03 16.94
CA ARG A 134 -0.95 1.48 15.82
C ARG A 134 -1.79 1.81 14.58
N GLU A 135 -2.68 0.90 14.17
CA GLU A 135 -3.48 1.05 12.95
C GLU A 135 -4.50 2.19 13.09
N VAL A 136 -5.19 2.26 14.22
CA VAL A 136 -6.13 3.35 14.51
C VAL A 136 -5.40 4.69 14.54
N ALA A 137 -4.23 4.77 15.19
CA ALA A 137 -3.47 6.01 15.25
C ALA A 137 -2.94 6.46 13.88
N ALA A 138 -2.61 5.54 12.97
CA ALA A 138 -2.20 5.88 11.63
C ALA A 138 -3.34 6.51 10.82
N LEU A 139 -4.54 5.92 10.88
CA LEU A 139 -5.73 6.48 10.23
C LEU A 139 -6.15 7.81 10.84
N ASP A 140 -6.22 7.92 12.18
CA ASP A 140 -6.63 9.15 12.87
C ASP A 140 -5.70 10.33 12.52
N GLU A 141 -4.38 10.11 12.53
CA GLU A 141 -3.42 11.13 12.10
C GLU A 141 -3.60 11.54 10.63
N ALA A 142 -3.78 10.57 9.74
CA ALA A 142 -3.99 10.85 8.32
C ALA A 142 -5.32 11.58 8.07
N MET A 143 -6.38 11.23 8.79
CA MET A 143 -7.66 11.92 8.77
C MET A 143 -7.50 13.38 9.16
N ALA A 144 -6.81 13.66 10.27
CA ALA A 144 -6.50 15.02 10.72
C ALA A 144 -5.69 15.82 9.68
N GLU A 145 -4.62 15.22 9.14
CA GLU A 145 -3.72 15.89 8.20
C GLU A 145 -4.35 16.19 6.84
N LEU A 146 -5.27 15.34 6.40
CA LEU A 146 -5.93 15.43 5.09
C LEU A 146 -7.32 16.08 5.16
N GLY A 147 -7.83 16.38 6.35
CA GLY A 147 -9.16 16.95 6.55
C GLY A 147 -10.27 15.98 6.15
N ILE A 148 -10.16 14.72 6.55
CA ILE A 148 -11.11 13.65 6.25
C ILE A 148 -11.74 13.18 7.56
N GLU A 149 -13.07 13.14 7.63
CA GLU A 149 -13.82 12.80 8.86
C GLU A 149 -14.08 11.29 9.03
N SER A 150 -13.76 10.48 8.03
CA SER A 150 -13.96 9.03 8.09
C SER A 150 -12.82 8.27 7.45
N GLY A 151 -12.40 7.18 8.11
CA GLY A 151 -11.46 6.20 7.58
C GLY A 151 -12.08 4.82 7.56
N THR A 152 -11.51 3.91 6.79
CA THR A 152 -11.91 2.50 6.77
C THR A 152 -10.75 1.64 7.19
N LEU A 153 -10.96 0.78 8.18
CA LEU A 153 -10.01 -0.27 8.54
C LEU A 153 -10.59 -1.61 8.09
N VAL A 154 -9.90 -2.26 7.16
CA VAL A 154 -10.29 -3.58 6.65
C VAL A 154 -9.55 -4.65 7.44
N THR A 155 -10.31 -5.55 8.05
CA THR A 155 -9.77 -6.72 8.75
C THR A 155 -10.33 -8.01 8.12
N ARG A 156 -9.76 -9.16 8.50
CA ARG A 156 -10.25 -10.45 8.00
C ARG A 156 -11.62 -10.82 8.57
N THR A 157 -11.84 -10.59 9.86
CA THR A 157 -13.02 -11.12 10.57
C THR A 157 -13.67 -10.12 11.52
N GLU A 158 -12.95 -9.11 11.98
CA GLU A 158 -13.50 -8.13 12.90
C GLU A 158 -14.19 -6.98 12.15
N GLY A 159 -15.23 -6.44 12.74
CA GLY A 159 -15.93 -5.27 12.23
C GLY A 159 -16.51 -4.46 13.38
N GLY A 160 -16.78 -3.21 13.14
CA GLY A 160 -17.33 -2.29 14.14
C GLY A 160 -17.08 -0.83 13.76
N ARG A 161 -17.36 0.07 14.69
CA ARG A 161 -17.03 1.50 14.54
C ARG A 161 -16.14 1.94 15.70
N ILE A 162 -15.17 2.76 15.40
CA ILE A 162 -14.22 3.31 16.37
C ILE A 162 -14.27 4.83 16.26
N ALA A 163 -14.74 5.50 17.32
CA ALA A 163 -14.63 6.95 17.42
C ALA A 163 -13.17 7.35 17.70
N THR A 164 -12.69 8.37 17.01
CA THR A 164 -11.32 8.92 17.16
C THR A 164 -11.39 10.43 17.35
N GLY A 165 -10.24 11.06 17.57
CA GLY A 165 -10.15 12.51 17.69
C GLY A 165 -10.51 13.26 16.40
N SER A 166 -10.32 12.64 15.24
CA SER A 166 -10.54 13.26 13.93
C SER A 166 -11.84 12.82 13.25
N GLY A 167 -12.55 11.83 13.81
CA GLY A 167 -13.79 11.33 13.23
C GLY A 167 -14.10 9.88 13.58
N THR A 168 -14.49 9.08 12.57
CA THR A 168 -14.88 7.68 12.76
C THR A 168 -14.13 6.75 11.81
N ILE A 169 -13.71 5.61 12.34
CA ILE A 169 -13.11 4.50 11.60
C ILE A 169 -14.07 3.33 11.63
#